data_37a418cbd780b970ea9c1ca059b2c4eb
#
_entry.id   37a418cbd780b970ea9c1ca059b2c4eb
#
_cell.length_a   1.000
_cell.length_b   1.000
_cell.length_c   1.000
_cell.angle_alpha   90.00
_cell.angle_beta   90.00
_cell.angle_gamma   90.00
#
_symmetry.space_group_name_H-M   'P 1'
#
loop_
_entity.id
_entity.type
_entity.pdbx_description
1 polymer ?
#
loop_
_entity_poly.entity_id
_entity_poly.type
_entity_poly.pdbx_seq_one_letter_code
_entity_poly.pdbx_strand_id
1 'polypeptide(L)'
;RLPSKAPYYEMEDATRDLNFALEDRARHGQKLPLLLMLDNGSTEEDTPAYKALDHYDIPIVVVDHHHPDPDAVDPLVDEHVNPYLHGEDYRITTGMLCVELARMLYPGLTDELEHVPAVAGLSDRSKADAMTDYLELARDAGYDEQFLHQISEALDYEAYMLRYDPGTQLINDVLNVNGDEDRHRELVPFVANRADEDVAEQLDAVESHVDHERVANGANLYRIDVENHAHRFTYPAPGKTTGEVHDRKVEETGEPVIDDGF
;
A
#
# COMPACT_ATOMS: atom_id res chain seq x y z
N ARG A 1 -7.62 -11.38 -2.76
CA ARG A 1 -7.22 -10.35 -1.80
C ARG A 1 -8.22 -10.31 -0.66
N LEU A 2 -7.74 -10.46 0.57
CA LEU A 2 -8.53 -10.23 1.77
C LEU A 2 -7.91 -9.04 2.48
N PRO A 3 -8.54 -7.87 2.50
CA PRO A 3 -7.98 -6.72 3.19
C PRO A 3 -8.06 -6.91 4.70
N SER A 4 -6.97 -6.68 5.41
CA SER A 4 -7.00 -6.48 6.85
C SER A 4 -7.62 -5.13 7.17
N LYS A 5 -8.25 -5.02 8.32
CA LYS A 5 -8.80 -3.75 8.83
C LYS A 5 -7.83 -3.01 9.73
N ALA A 6 -6.83 -3.73 10.22
CA ALA A 6 -5.76 -3.22 11.06
C ALA A 6 -4.46 -3.20 10.27
N PRO A 7 -3.43 -2.48 10.72
CA PRO A 7 -2.10 -2.53 10.13
C PRO A 7 -1.41 -3.87 10.35
N TYR A 8 -2.03 -4.79 11.10
CA TYR A 8 -1.52 -6.11 11.45
C TYR A 8 -2.47 -7.21 10.99
N TYR A 9 -1.95 -8.42 10.80
CA TYR A 9 -2.74 -9.62 10.58
C TYR A 9 -3.16 -10.21 11.93
N GLU A 10 -4.36 -9.87 12.37
CA GLU A 10 -4.85 -10.20 13.68
C GLU A 10 -5.49 -11.60 13.76
N MET A 11 -5.75 -12.05 15.00
CA MET A 11 -6.39 -13.36 15.29
C MET A 11 -7.76 -13.49 14.63
N GLU A 12 -8.50 -12.38 14.49
CA GLU A 12 -9.78 -12.30 13.79
C GLU A 12 -9.64 -12.63 12.29
N ASP A 13 -8.60 -12.10 11.66
CA ASP A 13 -8.30 -12.36 10.25
C ASP A 13 -7.93 -13.83 10.06
N ALA A 14 -6.99 -14.35 10.87
CA ALA A 14 -6.61 -15.76 10.84
C ALA A 14 -7.81 -16.69 11.07
N THR A 15 -8.68 -16.37 12.03
CA THR A 15 -9.88 -17.17 12.32
C THR A 15 -10.84 -17.20 11.15
N ARG A 16 -11.06 -16.04 10.49
CA ARG A 16 -11.90 -15.94 9.30
C ARG A 16 -11.32 -16.76 8.15
N ASP A 17 -10.03 -16.58 7.88
CA ASP A 17 -9.36 -17.19 6.74
C ASP A 17 -9.22 -18.69 6.90
N LEU A 18 -8.90 -19.17 8.11
CA LEU A 18 -8.93 -20.58 8.46
C LEU A 18 -10.32 -21.20 8.27
N ASN A 19 -11.37 -20.51 8.71
CA ASN A 19 -12.72 -21.02 8.53
C ASN A 19 -13.03 -21.23 7.04
N PHE A 20 -12.72 -20.27 6.18
CA PHE A 20 -12.92 -20.42 4.74
C PHE A 20 -12.08 -21.55 4.15
N ALA A 21 -10.80 -21.64 4.49
CA ALA A 21 -9.90 -22.68 3.99
C ALA A 21 -10.34 -24.09 4.42
N LEU A 22 -10.76 -24.25 5.66
CA LEU A 22 -11.23 -25.53 6.20
C LEU A 22 -12.59 -25.93 5.60
N GLU A 23 -13.51 -24.99 5.38
CA GLU A 23 -14.77 -25.25 4.70
C GLU A 23 -14.56 -25.67 3.24
N ASP A 24 -13.68 -24.98 2.50
CA ASP A 24 -13.36 -25.33 1.12
C ASP A 24 -12.69 -26.70 1.03
N ARG A 25 -11.78 -27.01 1.96
CA ARG A 25 -11.21 -28.35 2.06
C ARG A 25 -12.27 -29.41 2.31
N ALA A 26 -13.20 -29.15 3.23
CA ALA A 26 -14.26 -30.10 3.58
C ALA A 26 -15.27 -30.30 2.45
N ARG A 27 -15.65 -29.23 1.72
CA ARG A 27 -16.67 -29.27 0.67
C ARG A 27 -16.12 -29.72 -0.69
N HIS A 28 -14.89 -29.33 -1.00
CA HIS A 28 -14.32 -29.45 -2.35
C HIS A 28 -13.03 -30.28 -2.40
N GLY A 29 -12.53 -30.76 -1.25
CA GLY A 29 -11.29 -31.52 -1.18
C GLY A 29 -10.03 -30.72 -1.56
N GLN A 30 -10.09 -29.40 -1.47
CA GLN A 30 -8.97 -28.53 -1.80
C GLN A 30 -7.84 -28.67 -0.78
N LYS A 31 -6.61 -28.40 -1.19
CA LYS A 31 -5.47 -28.27 -0.29
C LYS A 31 -5.63 -27.00 0.56
N LEU A 32 -5.03 -27.00 1.75
CA LEU A 32 -4.87 -25.77 2.50
C LEU A 32 -3.99 -24.78 1.71
N PRO A 33 -4.30 -23.49 1.82
CA PRO A 33 -3.59 -22.45 1.04
C PRO A 33 -2.19 -22.18 1.59
N LEU A 34 -1.36 -21.52 0.80
CA LEU A 34 -0.25 -20.71 1.26
C LEU A 34 -0.79 -19.34 1.67
N LEU A 35 -0.40 -18.83 2.84
CA LEU A 35 -0.61 -17.43 3.20
C LEU A 35 0.54 -16.60 2.61
N LEU A 36 0.21 -15.61 1.81
CA LEU A 36 1.15 -14.62 1.30
C LEU A 36 0.76 -13.26 1.90
N MET A 37 1.57 -12.79 2.84
CA MET A 37 1.43 -11.48 3.46
C MET A 37 2.20 -10.46 2.62
N LEU A 38 1.53 -9.38 2.20
CA LEU A 38 2.12 -8.35 1.38
C LEU A 38 1.88 -7.00 2.04
N ASP A 39 2.95 -6.24 2.24
CA ASP A 39 2.94 -4.89 2.79
C ASP A 39 2.49 -4.80 4.26
N ASN A 40 2.66 -5.86 4.96
CA ASN A 40 2.54 -6.01 6.41
C ASN A 40 3.05 -7.39 6.86
N GLY A 41 2.95 -7.69 8.15
CA GLY A 41 3.23 -9.03 8.65
C GLY A 41 4.63 -9.23 9.22
N SER A 42 5.42 -8.17 9.33
CA SER A 42 6.80 -8.22 9.82
C SER A 42 6.95 -7.96 11.32
N THR A 43 5.86 -7.87 12.10
CA THR A 43 5.90 -7.39 13.48
C THR A 43 5.40 -8.41 14.52
N GLU A 44 5.73 -8.20 15.79
CA GLU A 44 5.32 -9.10 16.89
C GLU A 44 3.78 -9.21 16.97
N GLU A 45 3.04 -8.17 16.59
CA GLU A 45 1.58 -8.13 16.62
C GLU A 45 0.93 -9.16 15.70
N ASP A 46 1.61 -9.60 14.63
CA ASP A 46 1.12 -10.61 13.69
C ASP A 46 1.26 -12.04 14.24
N THR A 47 2.16 -12.25 15.21
CA THR A 47 2.57 -13.60 15.65
C THR A 47 1.45 -14.44 16.28
N PRO A 48 0.43 -13.89 16.98
CA PRO A 48 -0.69 -14.70 17.46
C PRO A 48 -1.47 -15.37 16.34
N ALA A 49 -1.65 -14.64 15.21
CA ALA A 49 -2.32 -15.16 14.03
C ALA A 49 -1.47 -16.24 13.33
N TYR A 50 -0.17 -16.02 13.19
CA TYR A 50 0.75 -17.01 12.59
C TYR A 50 0.79 -18.30 13.38
N LYS A 51 0.83 -18.24 14.71
CA LYS A 51 0.74 -19.43 15.58
C LYS A 51 -0.55 -20.24 15.39
N ALA A 52 -1.67 -19.54 15.10
CA ALA A 52 -2.92 -20.23 14.81
C ALA A 52 -2.87 -20.96 13.46
N LEU A 53 -2.23 -20.38 12.44
CA LEU A 53 -2.03 -20.99 11.13
C LEU A 53 -1.06 -22.19 11.18
N ASP A 54 0.01 -22.07 11.97
CA ASP A 54 1.00 -23.14 12.17
C ASP A 54 0.37 -24.43 12.70
N HIS A 55 -0.68 -24.35 13.54
CA HIS A 55 -1.43 -25.53 13.99
C HIS A 55 -2.08 -26.35 12.85
N TYR A 56 -2.20 -25.78 11.67
CA TYR A 56 -2.77 -26.41 10.48
C TYR A 56 -1.73 -26.66 9.39
N ASP A 57 -0.44 -26.49 9.69
CA ASP A 57 0.67 -26.61 8.73
C ASP A 57 0.44 -25.72 7.49
N ILE A 58 -0.11 -24.50 7.69
CA ILE A 58 -0.28 -23.53 6.61
C ILE A 58 1.03 -22.76 6.45
N PRO A 59 1.71 -22.87 5.30
CA PRO A 59 2.93 -22.14 5.07
C PRO A 59 2.65 -20.64 4.93
N ILE A 60 3.60 -19.83 5.44
CA ILE A 60 3.50 -18.36 5.48
C ILE A 60 4.72 -17.76 4.82
N VAL A 61 4.48 -16.87 3.86
CA VAL A 61 5.51 -16.05 3.22
C VAL A 61 5.15 -14.58 3.47
N VAL A 62 6.10 -13.83 4.01
CA VAL A 62 5.98 -12.39 4.24
C VAL A 62 6.85 -11.64 3.25
N VAL A 63 6.28 -10.66 2.56
CA VAL A 63 6.99 -9.70 1.72
C VAL A 63 6.57 -8.31 2.18
N ASP A 64 7.48 -7.62 2.84
CA ASP A 64 7.17 -6.36 3.52
C ASP A 64 8.38 -5.42 3.52
N HIS A 65 8.19 -4.13 3.75
CA HIS A 65 9.25 -3.14 3.83
C HIS A 65 9.21 -2.30 5.13
N HIS A 66 8.24 -2.55 5.99
CA HIS A 66 8.18 -1.93 7.30
C HIS A 66 9.27 -2.46 8.22
N HIS A 67 9.57 -1.74 9.29
CA HIS A 67 10.61 -2.16 10.24
C HIS A 67 10.25 -3.51 10.87
N PRO A 68 11.06 -4.56 10.66
CA PRO A 68 10.71 -5.91 11.09
C PRO A 68 11.09 -6.20 12.53
N ASP A 69 10.41 -7.19 13.13
CA ASP A 69 10.82 -7.89 14.35
C ASP A 69 11.18 -9.36 14.01
N PRO A 70 12.39 -9.60 13.47
CA PRO A 70 12.76 -10.93 12.99
C PRO A 70 12.85 -11.97 14.12
N ASP A 71 13.18 -11.57 15.36
CA ASP A 71 13.24 -12.50 16.48
C ASP A 71 11.85 -13.07 16.82
N ALA A 72 10.80 -12.31 16.59
CA ALA A 72 9.42 -12.73 16.82
C ALA A 72 8.81 -13.45 15.60
N VAL A 73 9.07 -12.97 14.38
CA VAL A 73 8.39 -13.40 13.16
C VAL A 73 9.06 -14.58 12.47
N ASP A 74 10.40 -14.55 12.28
CA ASP A 74 11.13 -15.58 11.52
C ASP A 74 10.90 -17.02 12.00
N PRO A 75 10.73 -17.29 13.31
CA PRO A 75 10.43 -18.64 13.76
C PRO A 75 9.06 -19.21 13.34
N LEU A 76 8.16 -18.36 12.81
CA LEU A 76 6.76 -18.69 12.53
C LEU A 76 6.42 -18.65 11.04
N VAL A 77 7.34 -18.17 10.20
CA VAL A 77 7.13 -18.02 8.75
C VAL A 77 8.13 -18.88 7.98
N ASP A 78 7.74 -19.32 6.78
CA ASP A 78 8.64 -20.12 5.93
C ASP A 78 9.65 -19.22 5.19
N GLU A 79 9.23 -18.01 4.80
CA GLU A 79 10.10 -17.03 4.16
C GLU A 79 9.71 -15.62 4.60
N HIS A 80 10.72 -14.80 4.91
CA HIS A 80 10.58 -13.39 5.28
C HIS A 80 11.45 -12.52 4.37
N VAL A 81 10.82 -11.92 3.37
CA VAL A 81 11.46 -11.02 2.41
C VAL A 81 11.24 -9.59 2.90
N ASN A 82 12.29 -8.99 3.46
CA ASN A 82 12.25 -7.62 3.95
C ASN A 82 13.62 -6.95 3.74
N PRO A 83 13.69 -5.73 3.18
CA PRO A 83 14.94 -5.04 2.89
C PRO A 83 15.85 -4.88 4.12
N TYR A 84 15.30 -4.63 5.28
CA TYR A 84 16.08 -4.49 6.53
C TYR A 84 16.89 -5.74 6.88
N LEU A 85 16.41 -6.93 6.52
CA LEU A 85 17.10 -8.19 6.77
C LEU A 85 18.35 -8.35 5.87
N HIS A 86 18.48 -7.52 4.85
CA HIS A 86 19.57 -7.53 3.88
C HIS A 86 20.46 -6.28 3.91
N GLY A 87 20.27 -5.42 4.93
CA GLY A 87 21.07 -4.21 5.11
C GLY A 87 20.57 -2.99 4.32
N GLU A 88 19.39 -3.09 3.75
CA GLU A 88 18.64 -2.00 3.13
C GLU A 88 17.61 -1.43 4.12
N ASP A 89 16.69 -0.60 3.65
CA ASP A 89 15.67 0.02 4.50
C ASP A 89 14.30 0.13 3.79
N TYR A 90 13.35 0.80 4.45
CA TYR A 90 11.97 1.01 3.99
C TYR A 90 11.83 1.66 2.60
N ARG A 91 12.89 2.28 2.08
CA ARG A 91 12.85 2.94 0.76
C ARG A 91 12.66 1.98 -0.41
N ILE A 92 13.00 0.68 -0.23
CA ILE A 92 12.65 -0.36 -1.18
C ILE A 92 11.25 -0.84 -0.80
N THR A 93 10.25 -0.44 -1.57
CA THR A 93 8.85 -0.67 -1.22
C THR A 93 8.41 -2.11 -1.50
N THR A 94 7.37 -2.57 -0.80
CA THR A 94 6.81 -3.91 -1.03
C THR A 94 6.35 -4.11 -2.47
N GLY A 95 5.79 -3.08 -3.10
CA GLY A 95 5.37 -3.17 -4.50
C GLY A 95 6.53 -3.44 -5.45
N MET A 96 7.71 -2.81 -5.23
CA MET A 96 8.94 -3.12 -5.99
C MET A 96 9.36 -4.58 -5.79
N LEU A 97 9.40 -5.04 -4.54
CA LEU A 97 9.76 -6.43 -4.20
C LEU A 97 8.81 -7.43 -4.87
N CYS A 98 7.51 -7.18 -4.82
CA CYS A 98 6.49 -8.04 -5.44
C CYS A 98 6.67 -8.16 -6.95
N VAL A 99 7.00 -7.06 -7.64
CA VAL A 99 7.25 -7.10 -9.09
C VAL A 99 8.51 -7.92 -9.41
N GLU A 100 9.59 -7.73 -8.66
CA GLU A 100 10.82 -8.52 -8.88
C GLU A 100 10.59 -10.00 -8.59
N LEU A 101 9.86 -10.34 -7.53
CA LEU A 101 9.47 -11.73 -7.26
C LEU A 101 8.59 -12.30 -8.39
N ALA A 102 7.63 -11.54 -8.91
CA ALA A 102 6.80 -11.97 -10.03
C ALA A 102 7.63 -12.22 -11.31
N ARG A 103 8.60 -11.35 -11.62
CA ARG A 103 9.54 -11.52 -12.74
C ARG A 103 10.43 -12.76 -12.56
N MET A 104 10.91 -13.03 -11.35
CA MET A 104 11.68 -14.22 -11.04
C MET A 104 10.85 -15.50 -11.23
N LEU A 105 9.60 -15.50 -10.82
CA LEU A 105 8.70 -16.65 -10.96
C LEU A 105 8.25 -16.86 -12.40
N TYR A 106 8.02 -15.78 -13.14
CA TYR A 106 7.58 -15.82 -14.53
C TYR A 106 8.24 -14.71 -15.36
N PRO A 107 9.41 -14.99 -15.94
CA PRO A 107 10.18 -14.01 -16.71
C PRO A 107 9.42 -13.35 -17.88
N GLY A 108 8.36 -13.98 -18.38
CA GLY A 108 7.52 -13.40 -19.43
C GLY A 108 6.72 -12.18 -19.00
N LEU A 109 6.63 -11.87 -17.70
CA LEU A 109 5.99 -10.65 -17.20
C LEU A 109 6.88 -9.41 -17.23
N THR A 110 8.16 -9.55 -17.57
CA THR A 110 9.11 -8.44 -17.47
C THR A 110 8.65 -7.24 -18.29
N ASP A 111 8.29 -7.46 -19.55
CA ASP A 111 7.87 -6.39 -20.47
C ASP A 111 6.46 -5.83 -20.12
N GLU A 112 5.63 -6.62 -19.44
CA GLU A 112 4.27 -6.19 -19.05
C GLU A 112 4.25 -5.35 -17.77
N LEU A 113 5.30 -5.46 -16.93
CA LEU A 113 5.38 -4.83 -15.62
C LEU A 113 6.50 -3.79 -15.50
N GLU A 114 7.00 -3.24 -16.61
CA GLU A 114 8.14 -2.31 -16.60
C GLU A 114 7.88 -1.04 -15.78
N HIS A 115 6.65 -0.52 -15.82
CA HIS A 115 6.26 0.71 -15.14
C HIS A 115 5.79 0.50 -13.68
N VAL A 116 5.37 -0.72 -13.32
CA VAL A 116 4.72 -0.99 -12.01
C VAL A 116 5.63 -0.70 -10.81
N PRO A 117 6.95 -1.05 -10.81
CA PRO A 117 7.82 -0.68 -9.68
C PRO A 117 7.95 0.83 -9.49
N ALA A 118 7.96 1.60 -10.58
CA ALA A 118 7.99 3.05 -10.50
C ALA A 118 6.69 3.62 -9.89
N VAL A 119 5.53 3.08 -10.27
CA VAL A 119 4.24 3.44 -9.64
C VAL A 119 4.27 3.15 -8.13
N ALA A 120 4.73 1.96 -7.73
CA ALA A 120 4.82 1.58 -6.31
C ALA A 120 5.76 2.51 -5.53
N GLY A 121 6.92 2.82 -6.11
CA GLY A 121 7.88 3.71 -5.46
C GLY A 121 7.40 5.16 -5.36
N LEU A 122 6.70 5.67 -6.36
CA LEU A 122 6.09 7.00 -6.31
C LEU A 122 4.97 7.07 -5.27
N SER A 123 4.14 6.02 -5.18
CA SER A 123 3.07 5.91 -4.18
C SER A 123 3.60 6.04 -2.76
N ASP A 124 4.70 5.34 -2.45
CA ASP A 124 5.34 5.34 -1.14
C ASP A 124 6.41 6.42 -0.96
N ARG A 125 6.52 7.36 -1.91
CA ARG A 125 7.52 8.45 -1.89
C ARG A 125 8.95 7.92 -1.70
N SER A 126 9.24 6.78 -2.30
CA SER A 126 10.53 6.10 -2.21
C SER A 126 11.68 7.00 -2.67
N LYS A 127 12.77 6.97 -1.89
CA LYS A 127 14.05 7.61 -2.22
C LYS A 127 15.15 6.55 -2.41
N ALA A 128 14.79 5.32 -2.76
CA ALA A 128 15.75 4.27 -3.09
C ALA A 128 16.53 4.64 -4.35
N ASP A 129 17.80 4.24 -4.42
CA ASP A 129 18.61 4.44 -5.60
C ASP A 129 18.02 3.73 -6.84
N ALA A 130 17.35 2.57 -6.63
CA ALA A 130 16.64 1.82 -7.65
C ALA A 130 15.52 2.58 -8.35
N MET A 131 14.97 3.65 -7.73
CA MET A 131 13.94 4.47 -8.38
C MET A 131 14.41 5.11 -9.69
N THR A 132 15.68 5.45 -9.79
CA THR A 132 16.23 6.01 -11.04
C THR A 132 16.07 5.01 -12.18
N ASP A 133 16.44 3.76 -11.94
CA ASP A 133 16.37 2.69 -12.94
C ASP A 133 14.90 2.36 -13.28
N TYR A 134 14.02 2.30 -12.30
CA TYR A 134 12.59 2.03 -12.51
C TYR A 134 11.88 3.16 -13.28
N LEU A 135 12.23 4.42 -13.03
CA LEU A 135 11.70 5.55 -13.79
C LEU A 135 12.22 5.57 -15.24
N GLU A 136 13.47 5.13 -15.46
CA GLU A 136 14.01 4.96 -16.82
C GLU A 136 13.29 3.85 -17.57
N LEU A 137 13.09 2.68 -16.95
CA LEU A 137 12.34 1.57 -17.54
C LEU A 137 10.91 1.97 -17.87
N ALA A 138 10.22 2.64 -16.97
CA ALA A 138 8.87 3.12 -17.22
C ALA A 138 8.81 4.12 -18.37
N ARG A 139 9.80 5.03 -18.48
CA ARG A 139 9.89 5.99 -19.58
C ARG A 139 10.12 5.30 -20.93
N ASP A 140 10.97 4.28 -20.97
CA ASP A 140 11.23 3.48 -22.16
C ASP A 140 9.97 2.70 -22.60
N ALA A 141 9.14 2.30 -21.65
CA ALA A 141 7.82 1.70 -21.88
C ALA A 141 6.72 2.73 -22.25
N GLY A 142 7.04 4.03 -22.34
CA GLY A 142 6.11 5.08 -22.77
C GLY A 142 5.31 5.75 -21.64
N TYR A 143 5.77 5.65 -20.40
CA TYR A 143 5.17 6.27 -19.22
C TYR A 143 6.00 7.46 -18.76
N ASP A 144 5.41 8.65 -18.71
CA ASP A 144 6.02 9.79 -18.04
C ASP A 144 5.67 9.79 -16.55
N GLU A 145 6.43 10.55 -15.77
CA GLU A 145 6.28 10.58 -14.31
C GLU A 145 4.91 11.12 -13.87
N GLN A 146 4.34 12.06 -14.61
CA GLN A 146 3.01 12.59 -14.33
C GLN A 146 1.94 11.49 -14.46
N PHE A 147 2.02 10.69 -15.52
CA PHE A 147 1.07 9.62 -15.73
C PHE A 147 1.26 8.47 -14.73
N LEU A 148 2.50 8.20 -14.30
CA LEU A 148 2.77 7.24 -13.22
C LEU A 148 2.14 7.69 -11.88
N HIS A 149 2.20 8.99 -11.56
CA HIS A 149 1.48 9.53 -10.41
C HIS A 149 -0.04 9.37 -10.55
N GLN A 150 -0.60 9.61 -11.72
CA GLN A 150 -2.02 9.39 -11.97
C GLN A 150 -2.43 7.92 -11.81
N ILE A 151 -1.58 6.97 -12.21
CA ILE A 151 -1.82 5.53 -11.95
C ILE A 151 -1.85 5.28 -10.44
N SER A 152 -0.90 5.82 -9.68
CA SER A 152 -0.85 5.68 -8.22
C SER A 152 -2.13 6.23 -7.56
N GLU A 153 -2.55 7.45 -7.91
CA GLU A 153 -3.77 8.06 -7.37
C GLU A 153 -5.03 7.28 -7.75
N ALA A 154 -5.11 6.79 -8.98
CA ALA A 154 -6.24 5.97 -9.43
C ALA A 154 -6.32 4.65 -8.65
N LEU A 155 -5.17 3.99 -8.40
CA LEU A 155 -5.12 2.75 -7.62
C LEU A 155 -5.52 2.95 -6.16
N ASP A 156 -5.06 4.03 -5.53
CA ASP A 156 -5.42 4.36 -4.15
C ASP A 156 -6.92 4.65 -4.03
N TYR A 157 -7.46 5.46 -4.96
CA TYR A 157 -8.88 5.75 -5.03
C TYR A 157 -9.72 4.48 -5.20
N GLU A 158 -9.35 3.61 -6.14
CA GLU A 158 -10.04 2.35 -6.37
C GLU A 158 -9.93 1.41 -5.17
N ALA A 159 -8.75 1.31 -4.55
CA ALA A 159 -8.54 0.48 -3.37
C ALA A 159 -9.45 0.93 -2.22
N TYR A 160 -9.62 2.24 -2.05
CA TYR A 160 -10.54 2.80 -1.06
C TYR A 160 -12.00 2.48 -1.39
N MET A 161 -12.43 2.68 -2.65
CA MET A 161 -13.83 2.49 -3.07
C MET A 161 -14.23 1.02 -3.10
N LEU A 162 -13.34 0.14 -3.56
CA LEU A 162 -13.58 -1.30 -3.59
C LEU A 162 -13.60 -1.92 -2.19
N ARG A 163 -12.82 -1.38 -1.25
CA ARG A 163 -12.72 -1.85 0.13
C ARG A 163 -12.50 -3.37 0.23
N TYR A 164 -13.60 -4.12 0.36
CA TYR A 164 -13.57 -5.57 0.56
C TYR A 164 -13.80 -6.37 -0.72
N ASP A 165 -14.14 -5.70 -1.81
CA ASP A 165 -14.27 -6.35 -3.10
C ASP A 165 -12.88 -6.54 -3.73
N PRO A 166 -12.63 -7.69 -4.38
CA PRO A 166 -11.32 -7.95 -4.97
C PRO A 166 -10.95 -6.99 -6.10
N GLY A 167 -11.92 -6.49 -6.88
CA GLY A 167 -11.74 -5.50 -7.94
C GLY A 167 -10.68 -5.82 -9.00
N THR A 168 -10.27 -7.08 -9.11
CA THR A 168 -9.08 -7.52 -9.84
C THR A 168 -9.05 -7.01 -11.29
N GLN A 169 -10.20 -7.04 -11.99
CA GLN A 169 -10.25 -6.61 -13.38
C GLN A 169 -10.01 -5.10 -13.53
N LEU A 170 -10.62 -4.30 -12.66
CA LEU A 170 -10.48 -2.85 -12.70
C LEU A 170 -9.03 -2.43 -12.35
N ILE A 171 -8.47 -3.03 -11.31
CA ILE A 171 -7.06 -2.83 -10.93
C ILE A 171 -6.11 -3.20 -12.08
N ASN A 172 -6.38 -4.31 -12.77
CA ASN A 172 -5.58 -4.72 -13.92
C ASN A 172 -5.70 -3.73 -15.10
N ASP A 173 -6.89 -3.18 -15.34
CA ASP A 173 -7.09 -2.17 -16.37
C ASP A 173 -6.36 -0.85 -16.02
N VAL A 174 -6.34 -0.45 -14.73
CA VAL A 174 -5.57 0.72 -14.27
C VAL A 174 -4.06 0.48 -14.31
N LEU A 175 -3.61 -0.74 -14.03
CA LEU A 175 -2.18 -1.12 -14.13
C LEU A 175 -1.76 -1.51 -15.56
N ASN A 176 -2.66 -1.55 -16.52
CA ASN A 176 -2.40 -2.04 -17.89
C ASN A 176 -1.83 -3.47 -17.96
N VAL A 177 -2.19 -4.33 -17.00
CA VAL A 177 -1.67 -5.71 -16.97
C VAL A 177 -2.30 -6.59 -18.06
N ASN A 178 -3.45 -6.20 -18.60
CA ASN A 178 -4.17 -6.95 -19.64
C ASN A 178 -3.97 -6.39 -21.06
N GLY A 179 -3.19 -5.35 -21.23
CA GLY A 179 -2.77 -4.84 -22.52
C GLY A 179 -3.82 -4.07 -23.34
N ASP A 180 -4.87 -3.51 -22.72
CA ASP A 180 -5.79 -2.57 -23.38
C ASP A 180 -5.31 -1.12 -23.15
N GLU A 181 -4.31 -0.72 -23.91
CA GLU A 181 -3.63 0.57 -23.79
C GLU A 181 -4.60 1.75 -23.95
N ASP A 182 -5.53 1.69 -24.89
CA ASP A 182 -6.49 2.78 -25.11
C ASP A 182 -7.39 2.97 -23.89
N ARG A 183 -7.91 1.88 -23.33
CA ARG A 183 -8.71 1.93 -22.10
C ARG A 183 -7.89 2.44 -20.91
N HIS A 184 -6.69 1.95 -20.73
CA HIS A 184 -5.78 2.39 -19.69
C HIS A 184 -5.54 3.91 -19.75
N ARG A 185 -5.19 4.44 -20.93
CA ARG A 185 -4.93 5.87 -21.15
C ARG A 185 -6.15 6.77 -20.94
N GLU A 186 -7.37 6.26 -21.10
CA GLU A 186 -8.61 6.97 -20.80
C GLU A 186 -9.04 6.83 -19.35
N LEU A 187 -8.94 5.63 -18.78
CA LEU A 187 -9.44 5.30 -17.45
C LEU A 187 -8.61 5.98 -16.35
N VAL A 188 -7.28 5.91 -16.43
CA VAL A 188 -6.39 6.43 -15.40
C VAL A 188 -6.62 7.92 -15.12
N PRO A 189 -6.59 8.83 -16.11
CA PRO A 189 -6.86 10.25 -15.86
C PRO A 189 -8.30 10.50 -15.36
N PHE A 190 -9.27 9.71 -15.81
CA PHE A 190 -10.65 9.84 -15.36
C PHE A 190 -10.79 9.54 -13.86
N VAL A 191 -10.17 8.47 -13.37
CA VAL A 191 -10.23 8.09 -11.95
C VAL A 191 -9.36 9.01 -11.11
N ALA A 192 -8.13 9.34 -11.57
CA ALA A 192 -7.23 10.23 -10.84
C ALA A 192 -7.83 11.64 -10.66
N ASN A 193 -8.43 12.22 -11.71
CA ASN A 193 -9.08 13.52 -11.59
C ASN A 193 -10.24 13.49 -10.57
N ARG A 194 -10.97 12.37 -10.51
CA ARG A 194 -12.02 12.22 -9.48
C ARG A 194 -11.43 12.12 -8.08
N ALA A 195 -10.32 11.42 -7.92
CA ALA A 195 -9.58 11.37 -6.66
C ALA A 195 -9.12 12.77 -6.22
N ASP A 196 -8.55 13.55 -7.14
CA ASP A 196 -8.10 14.92 -6.87
C ASP A 196 -9.26 15.84 -6.44
N GLU A 197 -10.44 15.71 -7.07
CA GLU A 197 -11.64 16.46 -6.68
C GLU A 197 -12.05 16.13 -5.24
N ASP A 198 -12.12 14.84 -4.89
CA ASP A 198 -12.50 14.38 -3.54
C ASP A 198 -11.46 14.80 -2.48
N VAL A 199 -10.16 14.77 -2.82
CA VAL A 199 -9.08 15.30 -1.95
C VAL A 199 -9.25 16.80 -1.74
N ALA A 200 -9.50 17.57 -2.79
CA ALA A 200 -9.70 19.02 -2.66
C ALA A 200 -10.91 19.36 -1.77
N GLU A 201 -12.03 18.67 -1.96
CA GLU A 201 -13.22 18.84 -1.12
C GLU A 201 -12.93 18.53 0.36
N GLN A 202 -12.15 17.48 0.62
CA GLN A 202 -11.78 17.09 1.97
C GLN A 202 -10.85 18.11 2.63
N LEU A 203 -9.84 18.59 1.89
CA LEU A 203 -8.91 19.61 2.38
C LEU A 203 -9.62 20.93 2.68
N ASP A 204 -10.54 21.36 1.83
CA ASP A 204 -11.35 22.55 2.07
C ASP A 204 -12.19 22.44 3.35
N ALA A 205 -12.69 21.24 3.66
CA ALA A 205 -13.46 20.99 4.88
C ALA A 205 -12.59 21.08 6.15
N VAL A 206 -11.34 20.63 6.12
CA VAL A 206 -10.47 20.54 7.31
C VAL A 206 -9.58 21.76 7.52
N GLU A 207 -9.25 22.52 6.48
CA GLU A 207 -8.22 23.58 6.52
C GLU A 207 -8.47 24.62 7.60
N SER A 208 -9.73 25.05 7.80
CA SER A 208 -10.10 26.03 8.83
C SER A 208 -10.05 25.48 10.27
N HIS A 209 -9.82 24.17 10.42
CA HIS A 209 -9.81 23.45 11.68
C HIS A 209 -8.44 22.84 12.00
N VAL A 210 -7.40 23.27 11.27
CA VAL A 210 -6.03 22.88 11.55
C VAL A 210 -5.48 23.76 12.66
N ASP A 211 -5.23 23.17 13.83
CA ASP A 211 -4.55 23.84 14.92
C ASP A 211 -3.03 23.80 14.70
N HIS A 212 -2.34 24.91 15.01
CA HIS A 212 -0.90 25.01 14.87
C HIS A 212 -0.24 25.38 16.19
N GLU A 213 0.82 24.64 16.53
CA GLU A 213 1.64 24.92 17.69
C GLU A 213 3.14 24.79 17.32
N ARG A 214 3.97 25.69 17.80
CA ARG A 214 5.42 25.55 17.71
C ARG A 214 5.96 24.89 18.99
N VAL A 215 6.47 23.66 18.84
CA VAL A 215 6.97 22.89 19.98
C VAL A 215 8.37 23.36 20.44
N ALA A 216 8.78 22.95 21.64
CA ALA A 216 9.99 23.46 22.31
C ALA A 216 11.30 23.27 21.54
N ASN A 217 11.39 22.25 20.66
CA ASN A 217 12.55 22.01 19.79
C ASN A 217 12.53 22.86 18.50
N GLY A 218 11.49 23.70 18.32
CA GLY A 218 11.35 24.59 17.17
C GLY A 218 10.61 23.98 15.97
N ALA A 219 10.15 22.75 16.05
CA ALA A 219 9.31 22.14 15.00
C ALA A 219 7.89 22.72 15.03
N ASN A 220 7.22 22.68 13.87
CA ASN A 220 5.82 23.04 13.76
C ASN A 220 4.98 21.77 13.91
N LEU A 221 4.00 21.81 14.80
CA LEU A 221 3.03 20.75 15.02
C LEU A 221 1.66 21.24 14.53
N TYR A 222 1.07 20.49 13.59
CA TYR A 222 -0.27 20.73 13.10
C TYR A 222 -1.18 19.59 13.56
N ARG A 223 -2.34 19.92 14.09
CA ARG A 223 -3.35 18.96 14.56
C ARG A 223 -4.65 19.13 13.82
N ILE A 224 -5.26 18.03 13.46
CA ILE A 224 -6.56 18.00 12.80
C ILE A 224 -7.44 16.97 13.50
N ASP A 225 -8.62 17.40 13.92
CA ASP A 225 -9.67 16.49 14.37
C ASP A 225 -10.46 16.01 13.13
N VAL A 226 -9.95 14.98 12.48
CA VAL A 226 -10.58 14.40 11.27
C VAL A 226 -11.94 13.78 11.58
N GLU A 227 -12.17 13.33 12.82
CA GLU A 227 -13.44 12.73 13.20
C GLU A 227 -14.60 13.74 13.15
N ASN A 228 -14.35 14.98 13.56
CA ASN A 228 -15.38 16.00 13.67
C ASN A 228 -15.43 16.98 12.49
N HIS A 229 -14.34 17.12 11.73
CA HIS A 229 -14.21 18.17 10.71
C HIS A 229 -14.06 17.63 9.28
N ALA A 230 -13.60 16.39 9.11
CA ALA A 230 -13.53 15.76 7.80
C ALA A 230 -14.88 15.16 7.35
N HIS A 231 -15.06 15.01 6.05
CA HIS A 231 -16.17 14.24 5.51
C HIS A 231 -15.97 12.76 5.82
N ARG A 232 -16.96 12.15 6.48
CA ARG A 232 -16.88 10.75 6.91
C ARG A 232 -17.26 9.80 5.80
N PHE A 233 -16.57 8.66 5.75
CA PHE A 233 -16.86 7.58 4.80
C PHE A 233 -16.69 7.94 3.32
N THR A 234 -15.94 9.01 3.05
CA THR A 234 -15.54 9.45 1.72
C THR A 234 -14.04 9.28 1.53
N TYR A 235 -13.59 9.28 0.29
CA TYR A 235 -12.17 9.42 -0.03
C TYR A 235 -11.76 10.90 0.16
N PRO A 236 -10.54 11.18 0.58
CA PRO A 236 -9.51 10.24 1.02
C PRO A 236 -9.71 9.71 2.46
N ALA A 237 -9.02 8.62 2.77
CA ALA A 237 -8.96 8.12 4.15
C ALA A 237 -8.28 9.14 5.09
N PRO A 238 -8.52 9.07 6.42
CA PRO A 238 -7.93 10.00 7.38
C PRO A 238 -6.41 10.15 7.27
N GLY A 239 -5.67 9.06 7.11
CA GLY A 239 -4.21 9.09 6.95
C GLY A 239 -3.75 9.86 5.71
N LYS A 240 -4.44 9.69 4.58
CA LYS A 240 -4.14 10.48 3.37
C LYS A 240 -4.51 11.96 3.56
N THR A 241 -5.65 12.25 4.22
CA THR A 241 -6.04 13.63 4.53
C THR A 241 -4.97 14.36 5.35
N THR A 242 -4.43 13.69 6.38
CA THR A 242 -3.35 14.29 7.19
C THR A 242 -2.06 14.45 6.42
N GLY A 243 -1.68 13.47 5.58
CA GLY A 243 -0.52 13.56 4.70
C GLY A 243 -0.61 14.72 3.70
N GLU A 244 -1.78 14.93 3.08
CA GLU A 244 -2.01 16.05 2.16
C GLU A 244 -1.93 17.43 2.87
N VAL A 245 -2.47 17.53 4.09
CA VAL A 245 -2.30 18.74 4.90
C VAL A 245 -0.84 18.96 5.28
N HIS A 246 -0.12 17.91 5.67
CA HIS A 246 1.31 17.97 5.94
C HIS A 246 2.08 18.55 4.74
N ASP A 247 1.90 18.00 3.56
CA ASP A 247 2.61 18.43 2.36
C ASP A 247 2.29 19.89 2.01
N ARG A 248 1.02 20.28 2.09
CA ARG A 248 0.61 21.67 1.90
C ARG A 248 1.31 22.61 2.90
N LYS A 249 1.43 22.21 4.18
CA LYS A 249 2.10 23.03 5.21
C LYS A 249 3.62 23.08 5.02
N VAL A 250 4.25 22.01 4.55
CA VAL A 250 5.67 22.01 4.16
C VAL A 250 5.91 22.97 2.99
N GLU A 251 5.05 22.94 1.96
CA GLU A 251 5.15 23.87 0.83
C GLU A 251 4.96 25.33 1.24
N GLU A 252 3.96 25.62 2.08
CA GLU A 252 3.65 26.98 2.54
C GLU A 252 4.74 27.57 3.42
N THR A 253 5.34 26.77 4.28
CA THR A 253 6.30 27.27 5.29
C THR A 253 7.76 27.10 4.89
N GLY A 254 8.08 26.11 4.05
CA GLY A 254 9.45 25.67 3.74
C GLY A 254 10.19 25.07 4.94
N GLU A 255 9.50 24.79 6.03
CA GLU A 255 10.05 24.26 7.28
C GLU A 255 9.60 22.79 7.48
N PRO A 256 10.40 21.95 8.18
CA PRO A 256 9.97 20.62 8.56
C PRO A 256 8.70 20.68 9.42
N VAL A 257 7.73 19.86 9.07
CA VAL A 257 6.46 19.72 9.77
C VAL A 257 6.44 18.34 10.45
N ILE A 258 5.91 18.30 11.66
CA ILE A 258 5.52 17.04 12.32
C ILE A 258 4.00 16.99 12.22
N ASP A 259 3.48 15.98 11.59
CA ASP A 259 2.06 15.69 11.65
C ASP A 259 1.77 14.74 12.82
N ASP A 260 0.69 15.00 13.49
CA ASP A 260 0.15 14.15 14.56
C ASP A 260 -1.33 13.95 14.19
N GLY A 261 -1.54 13.02 13.27
CA GLY A 261 -2.87 12.64 12.79
C GLY A 261 -3.51 11.66 13.78
N PHE A 262 -4.58 12.10 14.44
CA PHE A 262 -5.44 11.27 15.27
C PHE A 262 -6.73 10.90 14.55
#